data_16144f5b88be4eb0f5377dbdaca57071
#
_entry.id   16144f5b88be4eb0f5377dbdaca57071
#
_cell.length_a   1.000
_cell.length_b   1.000
_cell.length_c   1.000
_cell.angle_alpha   90.00
_cell.angle_beta   90.00
_cell.angle_gamma   90.00
#
_symmetry.space_group_name_H-M   'P 1'
#
loop_
_entity.id
_entity.type
_entity.pdbx_description
1 polymer ?
#
loop_
_entity_poly.entity_id
_entity_poly.type
_entity_poly.pdbx_seq_one_letter_code
_entity_poly.pdbx_strand_id
1 'polypeptide(L)'
;MTTIGIVGCGAIGQALLKASEVGSLTLPITGIASRTEESARAFLATLNDPPEYCSQTELIAKSDLIVEAAGGDVIPELAYETFQSGKDLMAISVGALISHPEILDMARERRCKIYAPS
;
A
#
# COMPACT_ATOMS: atom_id res chain seq x y z
N MET A 1 6.73 -4.64 -15.52
CA MET A 1 6.27 -3.34 -15.00
C MET A 1 5.83 -3.49 -13.55
N THR A 2 6.27 -2.58 -12.70
CA THR A 2 5.93 -2.63 -11.27
C THR A 2 4.46 -2.27 -11.05
N THR A 3 3.74 -3.14 -10.37
CA THR A 3 2.35 -2.88 -10.02
C THR A 3 2.26 -2.48 -8.55
N ILE A 4 1.29 -1.61 -8.24
CA ILE A 4 1.13 -1.02 -6.92
C ILE A 4 -0.18 -1.46 -6.29
N GLY A 5 -0.13 -1.95 -5.05
CA GLY A 5 -1.31 -2.14 -4.22
C GLY A 5 -1.32 -1.09 -3.12
N ILE A 6 -2.46 -0.46 -2.88
CA ILE A 6 -2.58 0.61 -1.88
C ILE A 6 -3.33 0.07 -0.66
N VAL A 7 -2.73 0.25 0.52
CA VAL A 7 -3.39 -0.06 1.78
C VAL A 7 -3.78 1.25 2.46
N GLY A 8 -5.07 1.49 2.59
CA GLY A 8 -5.63 2.70 3.16
C GLY A 8 -6.34 3.57 2.12
N CYS A 9 -7.46 4.15 2.49
CA CYS A 9 -8.26 5.00 1.61
C CYS A 9 -8.60 6.33 2.29
N GLY A 10 -7.64 6.89 3.03
CA GLY A 10 -7.74 8.24 3.58
C GLY A 10 -7.25 9.25 2.55
N ALA A 11 -6.83 10.43 3.01
CA ALA A 11 -6.46 11.53 2.11
C ALA A 11 -5.35 11.16 1.13
N ILE A 12 -4.30 10.48 1.59
CA ILE A 12 -3.17 10.12 0.72
C ILE A 12 -3.55 9.02 -0.27
N GLY A 13 -4.27 7.98 0.20
CA GLY A 13 -4.73 6.92 -0.68
C GLY A 13 -5.63 7.45 -1.78
N GLN A 14 -6.55 8.35 -1.43
CA GLN A 14 -7.43 9.00 -2.40
C GLN A 14 -6.66 9.86 -3.40
N ALA A 15 -5.65 10.59 -2.92
CA ALA A 15 -4.81 11.41 -3.79
C ALA A 15 -4.05 10.54 -4.82
N LEU A 16 -3.55 9.39 -4.40
CA LEU A 16 -2.87 8.46 -5.30
C LEU A 16 -3.81 7.91 -6.36
N LEU A 17 -5.04 7.57 -5.97
CA LEU A 17 -6.04 7.07 -6.90
C LEU A 17 -6.44 8.14 -7.92
N LYS A 18 -6.60 9.38 -7.48
CA LYS A 18 -6.90 10.48 -8.39
C LYS A 18 -5.75 10.76 -9.34
N ALA A 19 -4.52 10.70 -8.85
CA ALA A 19 -3.33 10.89 -9.68
C ALA A 19 -3.23 9.82 -10.78
N SER A 20 -3.59 8.58 -10.44
CA SER A 20 -3.64 7.50 -11.42
C SER A 20 -4.69 7.77 -12.49
N GLU A 21 -5.87 8.25 -12.07
CA GLU A 21 -6.97 8.49 -13.00
C GLU A 21 -6.67 9.59 -14.02
N VAL A 22 -5.97 10.63 -13.60
CA VAL A 22 -5.61 11.74 -14.51
C VAL A 22 -4.28 11.51 -15.23
N GLY A 23 -3.63 10.36 -15.02
CA GLY A 23 -2.41 10.01 -15.72
C GLY A 23 -1.12 10.55 -15.11
N SER A 24 -1.20 11.23 -13.95
CA SER A 24 0.00 11.72 -13.26
C SER A 24 0.80 10.60 -12.62
N LEU A 25 0.14 9.52 -12.22
CA LEU A 25 0.76 8.30 -11.73
C LEU A 25 0.57 7.24 -12.81
N THR A 26 1.68 6.79 -13.40
CA THR A 26 1.64 5.90 -14.55
C THR A 26 1.77 4.41 -14.20
N LEU A 27 2.17 4.09 -12.96
CA LEU A 27 2.25 2.70 -12.55
C LEU A 27 0.86 2.12 -12.32
N PRO A 28 0.59 0.90 -12.78
CA PRO A 28 -0.73 0.30 -12.60
C PRO A 28 -1.04 0.06 -11.13
N ILE A 29 -2.25 0.42 -10.71
CA ILE A 29 -2.75 0.13 -9.37
C ILE A 29 -3.59 -1.14 -9.46
N THR A 30 -3.13 -2.22 -8.81
CA THR A 30 -3.78 -3.52 -8.87
C THR A 30 -5.01 -3.60 -8.00
N GLY A 31 -5.05 -2.80 -6.94
CA GLY A 31 -6.19 -2.82 -6.04
C GLY A 31 -5.96 -1.95 -4.82
N ILE A 32 -6.94 -1.93 -3.95
CA ILE A 32 -6.93 -1.19 -2.70
C ILE A 32 -7.51 -2.05 -1.58
N ALA A 33 -6.89 -2.01 -0.41
CA ALA A 33 -7.39 -2.63 0.80
C ALA A 33 -7.52 -1.56 1.88
N SER A 34 -8.51 -1.69 2.75
CA SER A 34 -8.77 -0.72 3.80
C SER A 34 -9.52 -1.40 4.94
N ARG A 35 -9.36 -0.88 6.17
CA ARG A 35 -10.12 -1.36 7.31
C ARG A 35 -11.59 -0.95 7.24
N THR A 36 -11.89 0.11 6.48
CA THR A 36 -13.25 0.61 6.31
C THR A 36 -13.69 0.38 4.87
N GLU A 37 -14.11 -0.85 4.60
CA GLU A 37 -14.50 -1.25 3.25
C GLU A 37 -15.60 -0.36 2.66
N GLU A 38 -16.59 -0.01 3.46
CA GLU A 38 -17.72 0.79 2.99
C GLU A 38 -17.25 2.16 2.48
N SER A 39 -16.39 2.84 3.25
CA SER A 39 -15.87 4.15 2.85
C SER A 39 -14.97 4.04 1.62
N ALA A 40 -14.15 3.00 1.55
CA ALA A 40 -13.28 2.78 0.41
C ALA A 40 -14.10 2.53 -0.87
N ARG A 41 -15.12 1.68 -0.79
CA ARG A 41 -15.97 1.40 -1.95
C ARG A 41 -16.76 2.64 -2.39
N ALA A 42 -17.19 3.47 -1.43
CA ALA A 42 -17.89 4.71 -1.76
C ALA A 42 -16.98 5.66 -2.55
N PHE A 43 -15.72 5.76 -2.15
CA PHE A 43 -14.76 6.58 -2.90
C PHE A 43 -14.46 6.00 -4.27
N LEU A 44 -14.24 4.69 -4.37
CA LEU A 44 -13.96 4.03 -5.65
C LEU A 44 -15.10 4.24 -6.65
N ALA A 45 -16.34 4.30 -6.17
CA ALA A 45 -17.50 4.54 -7.01
C ALA A 45 -17.49 5.92 -7.67
N THR A 46 -16.70 6.87 -7.17
CA THR A 46 -16.58 8.20 -7.76
C THR A 46 -15.56 8.27 -8.91
N LEU A 47 -14.76 7.21 -9.08
CA LEU A 47 -13.74 7.16 -10.12
C LEU A 47 -14.29 6.59 -11.42
N ASN A 48 -13.69 6.97 -12.54
CA ASN A 48 -14.11 6.47 -13.87
C ASN A 48 -13.65 5.04 -14.12
N ASP A 49 -12.45 4.72 -13.66
CA ASP A 49 -11.87 3.39 -13.85
C ASP A 49 -11.21 2.95 -12.55
N PRO A 50 -12.05 2.60 -11.54
CA PRO A 50 -11.51 2.28 -10.21
C PRO A 50 -10.78 0.95 -10.18
N PRO A 51 -9.69 0.86 -9.38
CA PRO A 51 -9.11 -0.44 -9.10
C PRO A 51 -10.02 -1.28 -8.21
N GLU A 52 -9.73 -2.56 -8.14
CA GLU A 52 -10.52 -3.51 -7.36
C GLU A 52 -10.30 -3.33 -5.86
N TYR A 53 -11.36 -3.47 -5.09
CA TYR A 53 -11.22 -3.57 -3.64
C TYR A 53 -10.85 -5.01 -3.27
N CYS A 54 -9.83 -5.19 -2.44
CA CYS A 54 -9.30 -6.51 -2.08
C CYS A 54 -9.08 -6.63 -0.58
N SER A 55 -8.96 -7.86 -0.09
CA SER A 55 -8.37 -8.08 1.21
C SER A 55 -6.87 -7.75 1.14
N GLN A 56 -6.25 -7.51 2.30
CA GLN A 56 -4.82 -7.23 2.36
C GLN A 56 -4.00 -8.38 1.76
N THR A 57 -4.34 -9.61 2.11
CA THR A 57 -3.63 -10.78 1.61
C THR A 57 -3.73 -10.92 0.08
N GLU A 58 -4.92 -10.72 -0.47
CA GLU A 58 -5.10 -10.75 -1.93
C GLU A 58 -4.32 -9.64 -2.62
N LEU A 59 -4.34 -8.45 -2.02
CA LEU A 59 -3.64 -7.30 -2.58
C LEU A 59 -2.13 -7.55 -2.65
N ILE A 60 -1.55 -8.09 -1.58
CA ILE A 60 -0.13 -8.40 -1.53
C ILE A 60 0.22 -9.45 -2.59
N ALA A 61 -0.62 -10.47 -2.74
CA ALA A 61 -0.34 -11.55 -3.68
C ALA A 61 -0.26 -11.06 -5.12
N LYS A 62 -1.06 -10.07 -5.49
CA LYS A 62 -1.14 -9.62 -6.89
C LYS A 62 -0.42 -8.32 -7.19
N SER A 63 0.34 -7.78 -6.22
CA SER A 63 1.07 -6.52 -6.39
C SER A 63 2.56 -6.76 -6.25
N ASP A 64 3.37 -5.89 -6.84
CA ASP A 64 4.83 -5.93 -6.69
C ASP A 64 5.29 -5.04 -5.54
N LEU A 65 4.62 -3.90 -5.38
CA LEU A 65 4.92 -2.91 -4.36
C LEU A 65 3.65 -2.57 -3.59
N ILE A 66 3.71 -2.65 -2.28
CA ILE A 66 2.61 -2.24 -1.41
C ILE A 66 2.90 -0.84 -0.90
N VAL A 67 1.96 0.07 -1.09
CA VAL A 67 2.06 1.45 -0.59
C VAL A 67 1.14 1.57 0.63
N GLU A 68 1.73 1.85 1.80
CA GLU A 68 0.97 2.04 3.02
C GLU A 68 0.56 3.51 3.14
N ALA A 69 -0.74 3.77 3.21
CA ALA A 69 -1.33 5.10 3.38
C ALA A 69 -2.46 5.04 4.43
N ALA A 70 -2.32 4.16 5.44
CA ALA A 70 -3.38 3.86 6.39
C ALA A 70 -3.10 4.31 7.82
N GLY A 71 -1.85 4.64 8.12
CA GLY A 71 -1.43 5.01 9.47
C GLY A 71 -0.41 4.03 10.03
N GLY A 72 0.39 4.50 10.99
CA GLY A 72 1.55 3.76 11.48
C GLY A 72 1.21 2.46 12.21
N ASP A 73 0.03 2.37 12.78
CA ASP A 73 -0.39 1.19 13.55
C ASP A 73 -0.57 -0.05 12.68
N VAL A 74 -0.76 0.09 11.37
CA VAL A 74 -0.89 -1.08 10.47
C VAL A 74 0.46 -1.59 9.98
N ILE A 75 1.53 -0.79 10.11
CA ILE A 75 2.82 -1.07 9.50
C ILE A 75 3.43 -2.40 9.97
N PRO A 76 3.51 -2.72 11.27
CA PRO A 76 4.22 -3.95 11.67
C PRO A 76 3.64 -5.20 11.03
N GLU A 77 2.33 -5.38 11.08
CA GLU A 77 1.67 -6.55 10.50
C GLU A 77 1.74 -6.53 8.98
N LEU A 78 1.50 -5.37 8.37
CA LEU A 78 1.56 -5.22 6.92
C LEU A 78 2.96 -5.52 6.39
N ALA A 79 3.99 -5.00 7.05
CA ALA A 79 5.37 -5.23 6.64
C ALA A 79 5.72 -6.71 6.72
N TYR A 80 5.33 -7.37 7.81
CA TYR A 80 5.59 -8.79 7.97
C TYR A 80 4.98 -9.59 6.82
N GLU A 81 3.71 -9.39 6.54
CA GLU A 81 3.02 -10.12 5.47
C GLU A 81 3.60 -9.80 4.10
N THR A 82 3.91 -8.53 3.85
CA THR A 82 4.48 -8.08 2.57
C THR A 82 5.82 -8.74 2.30
N PHE A 83 6.72 -8.74 3.29
CA PHE A 83 8.06 -9.30 3.12
C PHE A 83 8.04 -10.82 3.08
N GLN A 84 7.14 -11.48 3.83
CA GLN A 84 7.00 -12.92 3.75
C GLN A 84 6.56 -13.36 2.34
N SER A 85 5.88 -12.50 1.64
CA SER A 85 5.45 -12.78 0.26
C SER A 85 6.48 -12.34 -0.79
N GLY A 86 7.63 -11.84 -0.35
CA GLY A 86 8.69 -11.42 -1.25
C GLY A 86 8.42 -10.12 -1.98
N LYS A 87 7.55 -9.27 -1.43
CA LYS A 87 7.17 -8.00 -2.06
C LYS A 87 7.82 -6.83 -1.34
N ASP A 88 7.83 -5.67 -2.02
CA ASP A 88 8.42 -4.44 -1.47
C ASP A 88 7.34 -3.57 -0.83
N LEU A 89 7.76 -2.70 0.09
CA LEU A 89 6.85 -1.83 0.84
C LEU A 89 7.31 -0.38 0.75
N MET A 90 6.38 0.51 0.44
CA MET A 90 6.56 1.94 0.65
C MET A 90 5.74 2.36 1.86
N ALA A 91 6.40 2.82 2.91
CA ALA A 91 5.74 3.25 4.14
C ALA A 91 5.62 4.76 4.16
N ILE A 92 4.41 5.27 4.05
CA ILE A 92 4.16 6.71 4.18
C ILE A 92 4.26 7.12 5.66
N SER A 93 3.83 6.23 6.56
CA SER A 93 3.87 6.47 8.01
C SER A 93 5.27 6.19 8.57
N VAL A 94 6.21 7.07 8.27
CA VAL A 94 7.65 6.87 8.57
C VAL A 94 7.91 6.68 10.06
N GLY A 95 7.13 7.34 10.92
CA GLY A 95 7.29 7.20 12.37
C GLY A 95 7.22 5.76 12.87
N ALA A 96 6.44 4.91 12.18
CA ALA A 96 6.35 3.51 12.54
C ALA A 96 7.65 2.75 12.30
N LEU A 97 8.44 3.16 11.30
CA LEU A 97 9.74 2.54 11.04
C LEU A 97 10.74 2.86 12.16
N ILE A 98 10.62 4.07 12.72
CA ILE A 98 11.47 4.49 13.84
C ILE A 98 11.09 3.73 15.11
N SER A 99 9.79 3.56 15.35
CA SER A 99 9.27 2.84 16.52
C SER A 99 9.47 1.32 16.44
N HIS A 100 9.59 0.78 15.22
CA HIS A 100 9.71 -0.66 14.98
C HIS A 100 10.90 -0.94 14.07
N PRO A 101 12.14 -0.73 14.57
CA PRO A 101 13.33 -0.91 13.72
C PRO A 101 13.53 -2.35 13.23
N GLU A 102 12.91 -3.33 13.86
CA GLU A 102 12.94 -4.72 13.41
C GLU A 102 12.37 -4.91 12.01
N ILE A 103 11.55 -3.98 11.54
CA ILE A 103 10.98 -4.03 10.19
C ILE A 103 12.09 -3.93 9.14
N LEU A 104 13.11 -3.12 9.40
CA LEU A 104 14.24 -2.99 8.50
C LEU A 104 15.02 -4.31 8.40
N ASP A 105 15.15 -5.01 9.52
CA ASP A 105 15.82 -6.31 9.55
C ASP A 105 15.01 -7.36 8.79
N MET A 106 13.68 -7.35 8.93
CA MET A 106 12.81 -8.25 8.18
C MET A 106 12.98 -8.06 6.67
N ALA A 107 13.03 -6.81 6.21
CA ALA A 107 13.22 -6.52 4.80
C ALA A 107 14.57 -7.06 4.31
N ARG A 108 15.63 -6.81 5.09
CA ARG A 108 16.97 -7.26 4.72
C ARG A 108 17.05 -8.79 4.63
N GLU A 109 16.49 -9.49 5.60
CA GLU A 109 16.49 -10.96 5.62
C GLU A 109 15.77 -11.55 4.41
N ARG A 110 14.72 -10.90 3.95
CA ARG A 110 13.93 -11.36 2.81
C ARG A 110 14.38 -10.76 1.48
N ARG A 111 15.41 -9.91 1.50
CA ARG A 111 15.92 -9.19 0.32
C ARG A 111 14.84 -8.36 -0.34
N CYS A 112 13.97 -7.78 0.47
CA CYS A 112 12.92 -6.87 0.02
C CYS A 112 13.35 -5.44 0.27
N LYS A 113 12.72 -4.50 -0.44
CA LYS A 113 13.04 -3.08 -0.31
C LYS A 113 11.98 -2.36 0.49
N ILE A 114 12.43 -1.39 1.28
CA ILE A 114 11.55 -0.43 1.95
C ILE A 114 11.83 0.94 1.36
N TYR A 115 10.77 1.61 0.95
CA TYR A 115 10.82 3.00 0.51
C TYR A 115 10.10 3.85 1.54
N ALA A 116 10.62 5.05 1.79
CA ALA A 116 9.99 6.01 2.69
C ALA A 116 10.17 7.40 2.11
N PRO A 117 9.20 8.32 2.32
CA PRO A 117 9.37 9.70 1.90
C PRO A 117 10.51 10.36 2.67
N SER A 118 11.26 11.21 2.00
CA SER A 118 12.37 11.96 2.61
C SER A 118 11.91 13.33 3.07
#